data_8de1c17005b0d15802a638973dcb9e8e
#
_entry.id   8de1c17005b0d15802a638973dcb9e8e
#
_cell.length_a   1.000
_cell.length_b   1.000
_cell.length_c   1.000
_cell.angle_alpha   90.00
_cell.angle_beta   90.00
_cell.angle_gamma   90.00
#
_symmetry.space_group_name_H-M   'P 1'
#
loop_
_entity.id
_entity.type
_entity.pdbx_description
1 polymer ?
#
loop_
_entity_poly.entity_id
_entity_poly.type
_entity_poly.pdbx_seq_one_letter_code
_entity_poly.pdbx_strand_id
1 'polypeptide(L)'
;MRKVLVSACLMGRRVRYDGRSKAIGDDRVARWREEGRLVVHCPEIAGGLPVPRPPAEIEPGATAADVLAGRARILTPEGADVTEHFVRGARAALATAREHGVEVAVLKESSPSCGSREVYDGTFGGRKLAGAGVTAQLLRDHGVAVFNEDEVAEAAGYLDAAERV
;
A
#
# COMPACT_ATOMS: atom_id res chain seq x y z
N MET A 1 14.76 15.11 -9.59
CA MET A 1 13.29 14.99 -9.37
C MET A 1 13.00 13.90 -8.34
N ARG A 2 12.10 14.19 -7.44
CA ARG A 2 11.70 13.22 -6.41
C ARG A 2 10.84 12.12 -7.02
N LYS A 3 11.03 10.91 -6.55
CA LYS A 3 10.30 9.74 -7.04
C LYS A 3 9.08 9.45 -6.18
N VAL A 4 8.09 8.77 -6.77
CA VAL A 4 6.83 8.39 -6.12
C VAL A 4 6.70 6.88 -6.18
N LEU A 5 6.47 6.25 -5.03
CA LEU A 5 6.15 4.83 -4.95
C LEU A 5 4.66 4.65 -5.25
N VAL A 6 4.33 3.75 -6.17
CA VAL A 6 2.95 3.53 -6.61
C VAL A 6 2.60 2.05 -6.55
N SER A 7 1.43 1.72 -6.02
CA SER A 7 0.90 0.36 -6.06
C SER A 7 0.80 -0.15 -7.50
N ALA A 8 1.35 -1.32 -7.77
CA ALA A 8 1.43 -1.86 -9.13
C ALA A 8 0.06 -2.03 -9.79
N CYS A 9 -0.98 -2.38 -9.03
CA CYS A 9 -2.34 -2.52 -9.57
C CYS A 9 -2.90 -1.18 -10.08
N LEU A 10 -2.49 -0.05 -9.50
CA LEU A 10 -2.90 1.28 -9.95
C LEU A 10 -2.26 1.66 -11.29
N MET A 11 -1.20 0.97 -11.69
CA MET A 11 -0.54 1.14 -12.97
C MET A 11 -0.96 0.09 -14.01
N GLY A 12 -2.11 -0.57 -13.78
CA GLY A 12 -2.69 -1.53 -14.69
C GLY A 12 -2.17 -2.96 -14.56
N ARG A 13 -1.27 -3.25 -13.63
CA ARG A 13 -0.80 -4.62 -13.40
C ARG A 13 -1.87 -5.44 -12.69
N ARG A 14 -2.06 -6.67 -13.14
CA ARG A 14 -3.08 -7.59 -12.61
C ARG A 14 -2.56 -8.35 -11.39
N VAL A 15 -2.25 -7.62 -10.32
CA VAL A 15 -1.61 -8.17 -9.10
C VAL A 15 -2.49 -8.09 -7.85
N ARG A 16 -3.75 -7.64 -7.98
CA ARG A 16 -4.70 -7.69 -6.87
C ARG A 16 -5.02 -9.14 -6.53
N TYR A 17 -5.55 -9.37 -5.32
CA TYR A 17 -5.83 -10.73 -4.83
C TYR A 17 -6.69 -11.57 -5.80
N ASP A 18 -7.58 -10.94 -6.56
CA ASP A 18 -8.47 -11.58 -7.54
C ASP A 18 -7.87 -11.65 -8.96
N GLY A 19 -6.61 -11.26 -9.13
CA GLY A 19 -5.94 -11.22 -10.43
C GLY A 19 -6.31 -10.04 -11.31
N ARG A 20 -6.96 -9.02 -10.74
CA ARG A 20 -7.38 -7.81 -11.46
C ARG A 20 -6.41 -6.65 -11.22
N SER A 21 -6.62 -5.58 -11.98
CA SER A 21 -5.95 -4.30 -11.80
C SER A 21 -6.95 -3.22 -11.38
N LYS A 22 -6.43 -2.07 -10.99
CA LYS A 22 -7.23 -0.88 -10.70
C LYS A 22 -6.50 0.34 -11.24
N ALA A 23 -6.32 0.41 -12.57
CA ALA A 23 -5.56 1.47 -13.22
C ALA A 23 -6.12 2.87 -12.91
N ILE A 24 -5.22 3.82 -12.65
CA ILE A 24 -5.55 5.23 -12.46
C ILE A 24 -5.45 5.95 -13.79
N GLY A 25 -6.51 6.71 -14.15
CA GLY A 25 -6.52 7.57 -15.32
C GLY A 25 -6.20 9.04 -15.01
N ASP A 26 -5.23 9.31 -14.14
CA ASP A 26 -4.88 10.66 -13.73
C ASP A 26 -3.69 11.20 -14.53
N ASP A 27 -3.84 12.43 -15.08
CA ASP A 27 -2.81 13.07 -15.91
C ASP A 27 -1.51 13.35 -15.15
N ARG A 28 -1.57 13.59 -13.84
CA ARG A 28 -0.38 13.80 -13.00
C ARG A 28 0.45 12.53 -12.91
N VAL A 29 -0.22 11.39 -12.72
CA VAL A 29 0.45 10.07 -12.68
C VAL A 29 1.07 9.75 -14.04
N ALA A 30 0.37 10.04 -15.14
CA ALA A 30 0.91 9.87 -16.49
C ALA A 30 2.16 10.72 -16.69
N ARG A 31 2.15 11.95 -16.22
CA ARG A 31 3.31 12.85 -16.28
C ARG A 31 4.49 12.30 -15.47
N TRP A 32 4.26 11.86 -14.24
CA TRP A 32 5.31 11.26 -13.42
C TRP A 32 5.92 10.04 -14.09
N ARG A 33 5.10 9.26 -14.77
CA ARG A 33 5.56 8.09 -15.52
C ARG A 33 6.48 8.50 -16.67
N GLU A 34 6.07 9.50 -17.48
CA GLU A 34 6.88 10.04 -18.57
C GLU A 34 8.18 10.62 -18.08
N GLU A 35 8.20 11.24 -16.91
CA GLU A 35 9.38 11.81 -16.27
C GLU A 35 10.28 10.77 -15.61
N GLY A 36 9.92 9.49 -15.64
CA GLY A 36 10.68 8.42 -14.99
C GLY A 36 10.67 8.47 -13.46
N ARG A 37 9.63 9.07 -12.87
CA ARG A 37 9.54 9.29 -11.42
C ARG A 37 8.82 8.17 -10.67
N LEU A 38 8.15 7.25 -11.36
CA LEU A 38 7.38 6.20 -10.70
C LEU A 38 8.24 5.00 -10.32
N VAL A 39 8.11 4.59 -9.07
CA VAL A 39 8.64 3.32 -8.56
C VAL A 39 7.42 2.44 -8.31
N VAL A 40 7.23 1.44 -9.17
CA VAL A 40 6.05 0.57 -9.15
C VAL A 40 6.31 -0.64 -8.27
N HIS A 41 5.44 -0.91 -7.30
CA HIS A 41 5.65 -1.97 -6.32
C HIS A 41 4.34 -2.59 -5.88
N CYS A 42 4.32 -3.91 -5.71
CA CYS A 42 3.21 -4.61 -5.05
C CYS A 42 3.75 -5.31 -3.79
N PRO A 43 3.45 -4.79 -2.60
CA PRO A 43 3.96 -5.39 -1.37
C PRO A 43 3.50 -6.83 -1.16
N GLU A 44 2.28 -7.16 -1.57
CA GLU A 44 1.75 -8.51 -1.40
C GLU A 44 2.51 -9.53 -2.25
N ILE A 45 2.82 -9.19 -3.51
CA ILE A 45 3.65 -10.03 -4.38
C ILE A 45 5.09 -10.10 -3.84
N ALA A 46 5.65 -8.98 -3.44
CA ALA A 46 7.00 -8.93 -2.87
C ALA A 46 7.11 -9.75 -1.58
N GLY A 47 6.01 -9.88 -0.83
CA GLY A 47 5.92 -10.72 0.36
C GLY A 47 5.77 -12.22 0.07
N GLY A 48 5.66 -12.61 -1.19
CA GLY A 48 5.57 -14.00 -1.61
C GLY A 48 4.16 -14.53 -1.79
N LEU A 49 3.15 -13.66 -1.83
CA LEU A 49 1.76 -14.08 -2.05
C LEU A 49 1.50 -14.32 -3.54
N PRO A 50 0.78 -15.39 -3.90
CA PRO A 50 0.44 -15.67 -5.30
C PRO A 50 -0.69 -14.79 -5.82
N VAL A 51 -0.93 -14.85 -7.13
CA VAL A 51 -2.09 -14.25 -7.80
C VAL A 51 -2.78 -15.35 -8.62
N PRO A 52 -4.08 -15.61 -8.48
CA PRO A 52 -4.95 -15.06 -7.44
C PRO A 52 -4.64 -15.64 -6.06
N ARG A 53 -5.20 -15.00 -5.03
CA ARG A 53 -5.06 -15.44 -3.65
C ARG A 53 -6.34 -15.13 -2.88
N PRO A 54 -6.60 -15.81 -1.73
CA PRO A 54 -7.73 -15.44 -0.88
C PRO A 54 -7.59 -14.00 -0.40
N PRO A 55 -8.70 -13.27 -0.17
CA PRO A 55 -8.63 -11.99 0.51
C PRO A 55 -8.11 -12.19 1.93
N ALA A 56 -7.57 -11.13 2.53
CA ALA A 56 -7.09 -11.16 3.90
C ALA A 56 -7.47 -9.87 4.61
N GLU A 57 -7.64 -9.96 5.93
CA GLU A 57 -7.95 -8.79 6.77
C GLU A 57 -7.13 -8.87 8.06
N ILE A 58 -6.83 -7.72 8.65
CA ILE A 58 -6.25 -7.64 9.99
C ILE A 58 -7.33 -8.14 10.96
N GLU A 59 -6.96 -8.98 11.91
CA GLU A 59 -7.92 -9.57 12.85
C GLU A 59 -8.70 -8.48 13.62
N PRO A 60 -9.97 -8.75 13.99
CA PRO A 60 -10.83 -7.75 14.63
C PRO A 60 -10.22 -7.15 15.88
N GLY A 61 -10.37 -5.82 16.03
CA GLY A 61 -9.88 -5.07 17.18
C GLY A 61 -8.39 -4.76 17.16
N ALA A 62 -7.66 -5.19 16.13
CA ALA A 62 -6.22 -4.96 16.01
C ALA A 62 -5.91 -3.92 14.93
N THR A 63 -4.73 -3.31 15.02
CA THR A 63 -4.25 -2.30 14.07
C THR A 63 -3.02 -2.81 13.31
N ALA A 64 -2.65 -2.09 12.25
CA ALA A 64 -1.40 -2.37 11.53
C ALA A 64 -0.19 -2.23 12.45
N ALA A 65 -0.19 -1.28 13.37
CA ALA A 65 0.88 -1.13 14.35
C ALA A 65 1.01 -2.38 15.22
N ASP A 66 -0.12 -2.98 15.63
CA ASP A 66 -0.12 -4.22 16.39
C ASP A 66 0.47 -5.38 15.59
N VAL A 67 0.13 -5.46 14.30
CA VAL A 67 0.68 -6.48 13.39
C VAL A 67 2.20 -6.33 13.26
N LEU A 68 2.67 -5.12 13.02
CA LEU A 68 4.10 -4.82 12.88
C LEU A 68 4.88 -5.09 14.17
N ALA A 69 4.23 -4.94 15.33
CA ALA A 69 4.83 -5.23 16.64
C ALA A 69 4.74 -6.71 17.04
N GLY A 70 4.14 -7.56 16.21
CA GLY A 70 4.00 -8.99 16.49
C GLY A 70 2.86 -9.33 17.46
N ARG A 71 1.93 -8.41 17.70
CA ARG A 71 0.80 -8.60 18.63
C ARG A 71 -0.52 -8.97 17.96
N ALA A 72 -0.57 -8.98 16.63
CA ALA A 72 -1.79 -9.24 15.88
C ALA A 72 -1.48 -9.93 14.56
N ARG A 73 -2.51 -10.55 13.97
CA ARG A 73 -2.36 -11.35 12.75
C ARG A 73 -3.19 -10.79 11.60
N ILE A 74 -2.79 -11.15 10.39
CA ILE A 74 -3.58 -10.96 9.16
C ILE A 74 -4.01 -12.35 8.72
N LEU A 75 -5.31 -12.54 8.56
CA LEU A 75 -5.92 -13.85 8.34
C LEU A 75 -6.76 -13.86 7.06
N THR A 76 -6.87 -15.05 6.43
CA THR A 76 -7.83 -15.31 5.36
C THR A 76 -9.19 -15.70 5.95
N PRO A 77 -10.28 -15.76 5.14
CA PRO A 77 -11.59 -16.21 5.65
C PRO A 77 -11.57 -17.61 6.23
N GLU A 78 -10.68 -18.48 5.77
CA GLU A 78 -10.50 -19.84 6.26
C GLU A 78 -9.61 -19.92 7.51
N GLY A 79 -9.13 -18.78 7.99
CA GLY A 79 -8.29 -18.70 9.18
C GLY A 79 -6.80 -18.94 8.94
N ALA A 80 -6.36 -18.99 7.68
CA ALA A 80 -4.94 -19.13 7.37
C ALA A 80 -4.19 -17.85 7.76
N ASP A 81 -3.07 -17.99 8.45
CA ASP A 81 -2.23 -16.88 8.89
C ASP A 81 -1.27 -16.48 7.77
N VAL A 82 -1.45 -15.29 7.24
CA VAL A 82 -0.60 -14.72 6.17
C VAL A 82 0.20 -13.51 6.66
N THR A 83 0.29 -13.31 7.96
CA THR A 83 0.94 -12.16 8.60
C THR A 83 2.37 -11.96 8.11
N GLU A 84 3.19 -13.01 8.09
CA GLU A 84 4.59 -12.90 7.67
C GLU A 84 4.73 -12.40 6.24
N HIS A 85 3.86 -12.84 5.33
CA HIS A 85 3.87 -12.39 3.94
C HIS A 85 3.61 -10.89 3.86
N PHE A 86 2.62 -10.39 4.60
CA PHE A 86 2.29 -8.97 4.61
C PHE A 86 3.38 -8.12 5.27
N VAL A 87 3.95 -8.57 6.36
CA VAL A 87 5.04 -7.85 7.05
C VAL A 87 6.30 -7.83 6.18
N ARG A 88 6.64 -8.95 5.57
CA ARG A 88 7.77 -9.04 4.62
C ARG A 88 7.58 -8.09 3.44
N GLY A 89 6.36 -8.04 2.89
CA GLY A 89 6.01 -7.13 1.80
C GLY A 89 6.12 -5.66 2.19
N ALA A 90 5.67 -5.32 3.41
CA ALA A 90 5.80 -3.96 3.94
C ALA A 90 7.27 -3.55 4.07
N ARG A 91 8.11 -4.44 4.58
CA ARG A 91 9.55 -4.19 4.70
C ARG A 91 10.22 -4.06 3.33
N ALA A 92 9.80 -4.87 2.35
CA ALA A 92 10.30 -4.76 0.97
C ALA A 92 9.93 -3.41 0.36
N ALA A 93 8.71 -2.93 0.59
CA ALA A 93 8.27 -1.61 0.13
C ALA A 93 9.11 -0.49 0.76
N LEU A 94 9.38 -0.57 2.06
CA LEU A 94 10.23 0.40 2.75
C LEU A 94 11.65 0.40 2.19
N ALA A 95 12.23 -0.78 1.98
CA ALA A 95 13.58 -0.91 1.41
C ALA A 95 13.63 -0.29 0.01
N THR A 96 12.63 -0.54 -0.82
CA THR A 96 12.50 0.03 -2.16
C THR A 96 12.38 1.57 -2.09
N ALA A 97 11.57 2.07 -1.16
CA ALA A 97 11.41 3.52 -0.97
C ALA A 97 12.74 4.18 -0.57
N ARG A 98 13.48 3.57 0.33
CA ARG A 98 14.79 4.07 0.77
C ARG A 98 15.83 4.03 -0.34
N GLU A 99 15.87 2.94 -1.10
CA GLU A 99 16.80 2.78 -2.23
C GLU A 99 16.62 3.89 -3.26
N HIS A 100 15.40 4.30 -3.53
CA HIS A 100 15.06 5.32 -4.53
C HIS A 100 14.85 6.72 -3.95
N GLY A 101 15.03 6.90 -2.64
CA GLY A 101 14.83 8.19 -1.99
C GLY A 101 13.39 8.68 -2.05
N VAL A 102 12.42 7.78 -2.00
CA VAL A 102 10.99 8.08 -2.10
C VAL A 102 10.49 8.78 -0.84
N GLU A 103 9.78 9.88 -1.01
CA GLU A 103 9.15 10.63 0.09
C GLU A 103 7.62 10.63 0.00
N VAL A 104 7.07 10.20 -1.12
CA VAL A 104 5.63 10.15 -1.38
C VAL A 104 5.26 8.79 -1.95
N ALA A 105 4.18 8.21 -1.46
CA ALA A 105 3.61 6.97 -1.98
C ALA A 105 2.12 7.17 -2.28
N VAL A 106 1.67 6.60 -3.40
CA VAL A 106 0.25 6.52 -3.77
C VAL A 106 -0.11 5.05 -3.82
N LEU A 107 -0.90 4.60 -2.86
CA LEU A 107 -1.22 3.19 -2.65
C LEU A 107 -2.70 2.92 -2.84
N LYS A 108 -3.03 1.69 -3.26
CA LYS A 108 -4.42 1.24 -3.41
C LYS A 108 -5.10 1.15 -2.04
N GLU A 109 -6.24 1.84 -1.90
CA GLU A 109 -6.98 1.90 -0.64
C GLU A 109 -7.58 0.56 -0.22
N SER A 110 -7.85 0.44 1.06
CA SER A 110 -8.62 -0.60 1.75
C SER A 110 -7.93 -1.96 1.95
N SER A 111 -6.80 -2.24 1.32
CA SER A 111 -6.10 -3.51 1.54
C SER A 111 -5.43 -3.54 2.93
N PRO A 112 -5.24 -4.72 3.54
CA PRO A 112 -4.47 -4.81 4.80
C PRO A 112 -2.99 -4.46 4.63
N SER A 113 -2.51 -4.35 3.40
CA SER A 113 -1.15 -3.88 3.08
C SER A 113 -1.14 -2.38 2.78
N CYS A 114 -1.89 -1.95 1.79
CA CYS A 114 -1.77 -0.62 1.17
C CYS A 114 -2.80 0.42 1.64
N GLY A 115 -3.83 0.02 2.36
CA GLY A 115 -4.86 0.94 2.85
C GLY A 115 -4.24 2.09 3.62
N SER A 116 -4.62 3.32 3.30
CA SER A 116 -4.04 4.52 3.93
C SER A 116 -4.97 5.21 4.90
N ARG A 117 -6.29 5.15 4.67
CA ARG A 117 -7.32 5.75 5.51
C ARG A 117 -8.27 4.74 6.10
N GLU A 118 -8.59 3.68 5.37
CA GLU A 118 -9.54 2.67 5.77
C GLU A 118 -9.01 1.27 5.47
N VAL A 119 -9.36 0.35 6.33
CA VAL A 119 -9.15 -1.09 6.14
C VAL A 119 -10.41 -1.83 6.55
N TYR A 120 -10.57 -3.06 6.10
CA TYR A 120 -11.67 -3.90 6.54
C TYR A 120 -11.50 -4.30 8.00
N ASP A 121 -12.63 -4.55 8.69
CA ASP A 121 -12.67 -4.72 10.15
C ASP A 121 -12.24 -6.10 10.67
N GLY A 122 -11.91 -7.01 9.79
CA GLY A 122 -11.44 -8.36 10.15
C GLY A 122 -12.54 -9.41 10.20
N THR A 123 -13.82 -9.02 10.01
CA THR A 123 -14.95 -9.96 10.07
C THR A 123 -15.32 -10.56 8.73
N PHE A 124 -14.71 -10.07 7.64
CA PHE A 124 -15.06 -10.40 6.24
C PHE A 124 -16.52 -10.06 5.90
N GLY A 125 -17.10 -9.11 6.64
CA GLY A 125 -18.47 -8.64 6.45
C GLY A 125 -18.64 -7.43 5.55
N GLY A 126 -17.54 -6.96 4.92
CA GLY A 126 -17.56 -5.79 4.06
C GLY A 126 -17.53 -4.45 4.78
N ARG A 127 -17.36 -4.45 6.10
CA ARG A 127 -17.27 -3.22 6.89
C ARG A 127 -15.84 -2.69 6.92
N LYS A 128 -15.72 -1.39 6.74
CA LYS A 128 -14.43 -0.70 6.82
C LYS A 128 -14.38 0.16 8.07
N LEU A 129 -13.18 0.28 8.64
CA LEU A 129 -12.92 1.24 9.73
C LEU A 129 -11.75 2.14 9.36
N ALA A 130 -11.67 3.28 10.07
CA ALA A 130 -10.50 4.15 10.00
C ALA A 130 -9.26 3.37 10.46
N GLY A 131 -8.23 3.38 9.63
CA GLY A 131 -6.99 2.65 9.91
C GLY A 131 -6.13 2.52 8.67
N ALA A 132 -4.96 1.93 8.83
CA ALA A 132 -4.01 1.75 7.75
C ALA A 132 -3.64 0.27 7.59
N GLY A 133 -3.19 -0.11 6.39
CA GLY A 133 -2.54 -1.38 6.15
C GLY A 133 -1.09 -1.34 6.63
N VAL A 134 -0.46 -2.50 6.72
CA VAL A 134 0.91 -2.60 7.30
C VAL A 134 1.97 -1.87 6.48
N THR A 135 1.85 -1.86 5.15
CA THR A 135 2.78 -1.12 4.29
C THR A 135 2.61 0.38 4.47
N ALA A 136 1.37 0.88 4.44
CA ALA A 136 1.08 2.30 4.64
C ALA A 136 1.59 2.76 6.02
N GLN A 137 1.33 1.98 7.07
CA GLN A 137 1.77 2.29 8.42
C GLN A 137 3.30 2.33 8.52
N LEU A 138 3.98 1.32 7.99
CA LEU A 138 5.44 1.24 8.05
C LEU A 138 6.10 2.40 7.29
N LEU A 139 5.59 2.73 6.10
CA LEU A 139 6.11 3.85 5.31
C LEU A 139 5.93 5.17 6.07
N ARG A 140 4.76 5.41 6.65
CA ARG A 140 4.51 6.63 7.45
C ARG A 140 5.41 6.71 8.67
N ASP A 141 5.63 5.61 9.36
CA ASP A 141 6.51 5.55 10.54
C ASP A 141 7.95 5.95 10.19
N HIS A 142 8.33 5.83 8.92
CA HIS A 142 9.68 6.16 8.42
C HIS A 142 9.71 7.41 7.54
N GLY A 143 8.71 8.28 7.67
CA GLY A 143 8.72 9.61 7.06
C GLY A 143 8.24 9.70 5.62
N VAL A 144 7.66 8.63 5.07
CA VAL A 144 7.05 8.66 3.74
C VAL A 144 5.59 9.12 3.87
N ALA A 145 5.21 10.16 3.13
CA ALA A 145 3.82 10.61 3.07
C ALA A 145 3.03 9.65 2.18
N VAL A 146 1.94 9.09 2.72
CA VAL A 146 1.15 8.07 2.02
C VAL A 146 -0.24 8.62 1.67
N PHE A 147 -0.61 8.45 0.40
CA PHE A 147 -1.89 8.87 -0.17
C PHE A 147 -2.53 7.68 -0.88
N ASN A 148 -3.82 7.76 -1.14
CA ASN A 148 -4.52 6.74 -1.92
C ASN A 148 -4.80 7.23 -3.36
N GLU A 149 -5.45 6.38 -4.16
CA GLU A 149 -5.76 6.69 -5.57
C GLU A 149 -6.68 7.88 -5.76
N ASP A 150 -7.45 8.27 -4.74
CA ASP A 150 -8.35 9.43 -4.78
C ASP A 150 -7.68 10.72 -4.29
N GLU A 151 -6.43 10.63 -3.86
CA GLU A 151 -5.67 11.73 -3.27
C GLU A 151 -4.45 12.14 -4.10
N VAL A 152 -4.46 11.85 -5.39
CA VAL A 152 -3.32 12.18 -6.28
C VAL A 152 -3.01 13.68 -6.30
N ALA A 153 -4.04 14.52 -6.24
CA ALA A 153 -3.84 15.99 -6.19
C ALA A 153 -3.09 16.41 -4.94
N GLU A 154 -3.43 15.85 -3.78
CA GLU A 154 -2.76 16.12 -2.51
C GLU A 154 -1.32 15.60 -2.52
N ALA A 155 -1.11 14.43 -3.12
CA ALA A 155 0.23 13.86 -3.29
C ALA A 155 1.11 14.77 -4.17
N ALA A 156 0.55 15.27 -5.27
CA ALA A 156 1.25 16.21 -6.15
C ALA A 156 1.60 17.51 -5.43
N GLY A 157 0.68 18.06 -4.65
CA GLY A 157 0.92 19.26 -3.86
C GLY A 157 2.04 19.07 -2.84
N TYR A 158 2.06 17.94 -2.15
CA TYR A 158 3.12 17.60 -1.21
C TYR A 158 4.47 17.49 -1.91
N LEU A 159 4.50 16.82 -3.04
CA LEU A 159 5.73 16.62 -3.83
C LEU A 159 6.30 17.95 -4.32
N ASP A 160 5.44 18.84 -4.84
CA ASP A 160 5.84 20.16 -5.31
C ASP A 160 6.38 21.02 -4.16
N ALA A 161 5.73 20.99 -3.00
CA ALA A 161 6.20 21.71 -1.82
C ALA A 161 7.58 21.21 -1.35
N ALA A 162 7.81 19.90 -1.38
CA ALA A 162 9.08 19.31 -1.00
C ALA A 162 10.22 19.69 -1.96
N GLU A 163 9.91 19.84 -3.26
CA GLU A 163 10.89 20.24 -4.29
C GLU A 163 11.27 21.72 -4.25
N ARG A 164 10.46 22.55 -3.58
CA ARG A 164 10.71 24.00 -3.43
C ARG A 164 11.66 24.36 -2.29
N VAL A 165 11.99 23.39 -1.46
CA VAL A 165 12.85 23.59 -0.29
C VAL A 165 14.33 23.41 -0.62
#